data_5df7f4d2bbb3862ee60dfe933bccd0f9
#
_entry.id   5df7f4d2bbb3862ee60dfe933bccd0f9
#
_cell.length_a   1.000
_cell.length_b   1.000
_cell.length_c   1.000
_cell.angle_alpha   90.00
_cell.angle_beta   90.00
_cell.angle_gamma   90.00
#
_symmetry.space_group_name_H-M   'P 1'
#
loop_
_entity.id
_entity.type
_entity.pdbx_description
1 polymer ?
#
loop_
_entity_poly.entity_id
_entity_poly.type
_entity_poly.pdbx_seq_one_letter_code
_entity_poly.pdbx_strand_id
1 'polypeptide(L)'
;MKVLKKEFPKLTKFQRQVVIGTLLGDAHASTNTKTRGKYSLQFCQTWWHLDYFLHLFYLFRDYCGALPYYRLSTKTWYFSTYTSEKFTFYGKYFYDSKSKKRIPKNIGRFLTPVALAYWYMDDGSIKSKQSKGVILNTHCFKFNEIELLCQVLKNKFELN
;
A
#
# COMPACT_ATOMS: atom_id res chain seq x y z
N MET A 1 -14.76 21.69 26.02
CA MET A 1 -14.75 21.80 24.56
C MET A 1 -14.82 20.40 23.97
N LYS A 2 -15.94 19.99 23.33
CA LYS A 2 -16.00 18.72 22.60
C LYS A 2 -15.11 18.89 21.35
N VAL A 3 -14.02 18.15 21.28
CA VAL A 3 -13.22 18.04 20.06
C VAL A 3 -14.14 17.40 19.00
N LEU A 4 -14.56 18.17 18.02
CA LEU A 4 -15.32 17.68 16.88
C LEU A 4 -14.52 16.53 16.24
N LYS A 5 -15.05 15.31 16.29
CA LYS A 5 -14.45 14.17 15.59
C LYS A 5 -14.44 14.52 14.10
N LYS A 6 -13.24 14.66 13.52
CA LYS A 6 -13.11 14.84 12.08
C LYS A 6 -13.67 13.61 11.37
N GLU A 7 -14.80 13.77 10.71
CA GLU A 7 -15.36 12.70 9.87
C GLU A 7 -14.64 12.69 8.53
N PHE A 8 -14.09 11.53 8.17
CA PHE A 8 -13.45 11.32 6.88
C PHE A 8 -14.45 10.70 5.90
N PRO A 9 -14.41 11.06 4.61
CA PRO A 9 -15.25 10.46 3.60
C PRO A 9 -14.99 8.94 3.52
N LYS A 10 -15.90 8.19 2.91
CA LYS A 10 -15.68 6.78 2.61
C LYS A 10 -14.66 6.69 1.46
N LEU A 11 -13.73 5.74 1.56
CA LEU A 11 -12.83 5.44 0.44
C LEU A 11 -13.63 5.07 -0.82
N THR A 12 -13.32 5.71 -1.93
CA THR A 12 -13.88 5.34 -3.24
C THR A 12 -13.45 3.93 -3.64
N LYS A 13 -14.12 3.35 -4.63
CA LYS A 13 -13.73 2.03 -5.17
C LYS A 13 -12.27 2.07 -5.68
N PHE A 14 -11.89 3.14 -6.34
CA PHE A 14 -10.53 3.33 -6.85
C PHE A 14 -9.50 3.41 -5.71
N GLN A 15 -9.72 4.29 -4.72
CA GLN A 15 -8.84 4.40 -3.56
C GLN A 15 -8.65 3.07 -2.81
N ARG A 16 -9.71 2.26 -2.67
CA ARG A 16 -9.61 0.92 -2.06
C ARG A 16 -8.67 -0.01 -2.82
N GLN A 17 -8.70 0.02 -4.15
CA GLN A 17 -7.81 -0.78 -4.98
C GLN A 17 -6.36 -0.30 -4.89
N VAL A 18 -6.16 1.03 -4.87
CA VAL A 18 -4.83 1.63 -4.68
C VAL A 18 -4.24 1.23 -3.32
N VAL A 19 -5.03 1.29 -2.23
CA VAL A 19 -4.55 0.83 -0.91
C VAL A 19 -4.10 -0.63 -0.92
N ILE A 20 -4.82 -1.52 -1.61
CA ILE A 20 -4.41 -2.93 -1.75
C ILE A 20 -3.07 -3.05 -2.50
N GLY A 21 -2.95 -2.37 -3.64
CA GLY A 21 -1.72 -2.42 -4.45
C GLY A 21 -0.51 -1.87 -3.70
N THR A 22 -0.64 -0.69 -3.11
CA THR A 22 0.46 -0.05 -2.37
C THR A 22 0.80 -0.79 -1.06
N LEU A 23 -0.14 -1.47 -0.41
CA LEU A 23 0.17 -2.32 0.74
C LEU A 23 0.83 -3.65 0.36
N LEU A 24 0.68 -4.13 -0.87
CA LEU A 24 1.55 -5.20 -1.41
C LEU A 24 2.97 -4.68 -1.63
N GLY A 25 3.11 -3.40 -2.03
CA GLY A 25 4.36 -2.70 -2.26
C GLY A 25 4.87 -1.90 -1.05
N ASP A 26 5.24 -0.65 -1.28
CA ASP A 26 6.01 0.20 -0.36
C ASP A 26 5.19 0.83 0.79
N ALA A 27 3.86 0.91 0.67
CA ALA A 27 3.06 1.53 1.71
C ALA A 27 3.06 0.71 3.01
N HIS A 28 2.94 1.42 4.12
CA HIS A 28 2.88 0.84 5.45
C HIS A 28 1.59 1.24 6.18
N ALA A 29 0.93 0.27 6.82
CA ALA A 29 -0.18 0.56 7.72
C ALA A 29 0.31 0.52 9.18
N SER A 30 0.22 1.66 9.86
CA SER A 30 0.71 1.84 11.23
C SER A 30 -0.43 1.95 12.23
N THR A 31 -0.24 1.34 13.38
CA THR A 31 -1.12 1.47 14.55
C THR A 31 -0.29 1.59 15.82
N ASN A 32 -0.89 2.12 16.88
CA ASN A 32 -0.29 2.14 18.22
C ASN A 32 -1.35 1.87 19.29
N THR A 33 -0.91 1.67 20.53
CA THR A 33 -1.79 1.36 21.67
C THR A 33 -2.84 2.46 21.92
N LYS A 34 -2.52 3.74 21.66
CA LYS A 34 -3.41 4.88 21.86
C LYS A 34 -4.53 4.94 20.83
N THR A 35 -4.35 4.32 19.65
CA THR A 35 -5.31 4.39 18.54
C THR A 35 -6.39 3.30 18.58
N ARG A 36 -6.39 2.47 19.63
CA ARG A 36 -7.39 1.41 19.86
C ARG A 36 -7.64 0.53 18.62
N GLY A 37 -6.54 0.12 17.96
CA GLY A 37 -6.60 -0.74 16.77
C GLY A 37 -7.02 -0.05 15.48
N LYS A 38 -7.10 1.28 15.45
CA LYS A 38 -7.22 2.06 14.20
C LYS A 38 -5.86 2.23 13.55
N TYR A 39 -5.84 2.36 12.25
CA TYR A 39 -4.62 2.45 11.45
C TYR A 39 -4.53 3.77 10.69
N SER A 40 -3.31 4.18 10.41
CA SER A 40 -2.95 5.19 9.41
C SER A 40 -2.17 4.53 8.29
N LEU A 41 -2.23 5.10 7.10
CA LEU A 41 -1.38 4.70 5.97
C LEU A 41 -0.20 5.66 5.87
N GLN A 42 0.98 5.11 5.59
CA GLN A 42 2.22 5.83 5.40
C GLN A 42 2.76 5.51 4.01
N PHE A 43 3.12 6.55 3.28
CA PHE A 43 3.66 6.46 1.93
C PHE A 43 5.02 7.10 1.89
N CYS A 44 5.97 6.41 1.27
CA CYS A 44 7.35 6.84 1.14
C CYS A 44 7.85 6.48 -0.25
N GLN A 45 8.43 7.46 -0.96
CA GLN A 45 8.99 7.23 -2.29
C GLN A 45 10.29 8.01 -2.45
N THR A 46 11.21 7.50 -3.25
CA THR A 46 12.43 8.20 -3.61
C THR A 46 12.13 9.44 -4.45
N TRP A 47 13.06 10.38 -4.51
CA TRP A 47 12.86 11.62 -5.27
C TRP A 47 12.67 11.39 -6.79
N TRP A 48 13.17 10.29 -7.34
CA TRP A 48 12.98 9.91 -8.74
C TRP A 48 11.51 9.62 -9.08
N HIS A 49 10.72 9.20 -8.10
CA HIS A 49 9.31 8.86 -8.26
C HIS A 49 8.39 9.96 -7.70
N LEU A 50 8.84 11.23 -7.78
CA LEU A 50 8.09 12.36 -7.22
C LEU A 50 6.68 12.49 -7.81
N ASP A 51 6.53 12.35 -9.13
CA ASP A 51 5.22 12.48 -9.77
C ASP A 51 4.24 11.40 -9.28
N TYR A 52 4.70 10.16 -9.16
CA TYR A 52 3.92 9.07 -8.59
C TYR A 52 3.58 9.31 -7.12
N PHE A 53 4.55 9.78 -6.34
CA PHE A 53 4.34 10.14 -4.94
C PHE A 53 3.30 11.26 -4.77
N LEU A 54 3.38 12.32 -5.57
CA LEU A 54 2.40 13.42 -5.56
C LEU A 54 1.01 12.93 -5.98
N HIS A 55 0.92 12.04 -6.97
CA HIS A 55 -0.32 11.40 -7.35
C HIS A 55 -0.95 10.67 -6.15
N LEU A 56 -0.19 9.86 -5.41
CA LEU A 56 -0.68 9.21 -4.19
C LEU A 56 -1.12 10.21 -3.12
N PHE A 57 -0.35 11.29 -2.92
CA PHE A 57 -0.73 12.33 -1.97
C PHE A 57 -2.05 12.99 -2.34
N TYR A 58 -2.23 13.42 -3.60
CA TYR A 58 -3.48 14.04 -4.04
C TYR A 58 -4.67 13.09 -3.92
N LEU A 59 -4.47 11.80 -4.16
CA LEU A 59 -5.51 10.78 -4.02
C LEU A 59 -5.99 10.62 -2.56
N PHE A 60 -5.10 10.80 -1.59
CA PHE A 60 -5.39 10.62 -0.16
C PHE A 60 -5.36 11.92 0.66
N ARG A 61 -5.23 13.09 0.03
CA ARG A 61 -5.07 14.39 0.72
C ARG A 61 -6.16 14.68 1.75
N ASP A 62 -7.41 14.29 1.48
CA ASP A 62 -8.54 14.52 2.39
C ASP A 62 -8.42 13.75 3.71
N TYR A 63 -7.55 12.75 3.73
CA TYR A 63 -7.22 11.96 4.92
C TYR A 63 -5.92 12.41 5.59
N CYS A 64 -5.21 13.39 5.04
CA CYS A 64 -3.93 13.87 5.56
C CYS A 64 -4.09 15.11 6.44
N GLY A 65 -3.24 15.22 7.46
CA GLY A 65 -3.20 16.37 8.37
C GLY A 65 -2.09 17.35 8.08
N ALA A 66 -1.13 16.95 7.27
CA ALA A 66 0.05 17.73 6.93
C ALA A 66 0.40 17.55 5.45
N LEU A 67 1.14 18.50 4.91
CA LEU A 67 1.74 18.39 3.59
C LEU A 67 2.85 17.34 3.58
N PRO A 68 3.14 16.75 2.41
CA PRO A 68 4.33 15.92 2.24
C PRO A 68 5.61 16.66 2.61
N TYR A 69 6.59 15.91 3.07
CA TYR A 69 7.91 16.47 3.35
C TYR A 69 9.04 15.53 2.88
N TYR A 70 10.18 16.11 2.59
CA TYR A 70 11.38 15.39 2.17
C TYR A 70 12.26 15.06 3.36
N ARG A 71 12.64 13.79 3.50
CA ARG A 71 13.59 13.31 4.51
C ARG A 71 14.99 13.27 3.92
N LEU A 72 15.85 14.19 4.34
CA LEU A 72 17.24 14.27 3.85
C LEU A 72 18.05 12.99 4.16
N SER A 73 17.85 12.42 5.35
CA SER A 73 18.60 11.24 5.80
C SER A 73 18.38 10.00 4.94
N THR A 74 17.17 9.81 4.43
CA THR A 74 16.80 8.67 3.59
C THR A 74 16.64 9.03 2.11
N LYS A 75 16.73 10.33 1.77
CA LYS A 75 16.50 10.88 0.43
C LYS A 75 15.13 10.48 -0.14
N THR A 76 14.10 10.54 0.70
CA THR A 76 12.74 10.11 0.36
C THR A 76 11.70 11.17 0.68
N TRP A 77 10.67 11.25 -0.14
CA TRP A 77 9.43 11.96 0.16
C TRP A 77 8.55 11.09 1.04
N TYR A 78 7.83 11.73 1.97
CA TYR A 78 6.97 11.05 2.94
C TYR A 78 5.67 11.83 3.18
N PHE A 79 4.56 11.10 3.27
CA PHE A 79 3.34 11.58 3.90
C PHE A 79 2.61 10.46 4.63
N SER A 80 1.72 10.82 5.54
CA SER A 80 0.85 9.88 6.23
C SER A 80 -0.58 10.41 6.34
N THR A 81 -1.52 9.49 6.38
CA THR A 81 -2.91 9.81 6.68
C THR A 81 -3.11 9.96 8.19
N TYR A 82 -4.21 10.58 8.58
CA TYR A 82 -4.70 10.44 9.94
C TYR A 82 -4.99 8.98 10.28
N THR A 83 -4.88 8.66 11.55
CA THR A 83 -5.36 7.37 12.07
C THR A 83 -6.88 7.34 12.02
N SER A 84 -7.45 6.37 11.32
CA SER A 84 -8.89 6.28 11.06
C SER A 84 -9.38 4.85 11.02
N GLU A 85 -10.65 4.65 11.37
CA GLU A 85 -11.35 3.37 11.19
C GLU A 85 -11.43 2.94 9.72
N LYS A 86 -11.36 3.91 8.78
CA LYS A 86 -11.37 3.65 7.33
C LYS A 86 -10.23 2.75 6.87
N PHE A 87 -9.10 2.75 7.61
CA PHE A 87 -7.91 1.97 7.29
C PHE A 87 -7.77 0.70 8.16
N THR A 88 -8.65 0.51 9.15
CA THR A 88 -8.55 -0.63 10.08
C THR A 88 -8.65 -1.98 9.38
N PHE A 89 -9.55 -2.11 8.41
CA PHE A 89 -9.65 -3.33 7.60
C PHE A 89 -8.32 -3.69 6.96
N TYR A 90 -7.68 -2.73 6.29
CA TYR A 90 -6.42 -2.97 5.57
C TYR A 90 -5.25 -3.28 6.51
N GLY A 91 -5.15 -2.57 7.63
CA GLY A 91 -4.13 -2.86 8.63
C GLY A 91 -4.26 -4.28 9.19
N LYS A 92 -5.45 -4.69 9.61
CA LYS A 92 -5.71 -6.05 10.10
C LYS A 92 -5.56 -7.11 9.01
N TYR A 93 -5.81 -6.75 7.75
CA TYR A 93 -5.75 -7.64 6.62
C TYR A 93 -4.31 -7.97 6.22
N PHE A 94 -3.43 -6.94 6.19
CA PHE A 94 -2.05 -7.06 5.75
C PHE A 94 -1.02 -7.28 6.87
N TYR A 95 -1.41 -7.17 8.14
CA TYR A 95 -0.48 -7.35 9.26
C TYR A 95 -0.99 -8.40 10.23
N ASP A 96 -0.06 -9.18 10.78
CA ASP A 96 -0.35 -10.15 11.83
C ASP A 96 -0.37 -9.49 13.23
N SER A 97 -0.62 -10.29 14.27
CA SER A 97 -0.65 -9.84 15.67
C SER A 97 0.69 -9.30 16.17
N LYS A 98 1.80 -9.61 15.50
CA LYS A 98 3.15 -9.10 15.77
C LYS A 98 3.52 -7.91 14.88
N SER A 99 2.54 -7.30 14.21
CA SER A 99 2.72 -6.20 13.27
C SER A 99 3.66 -6.52 12.09
N LYS A 100 3.79 -7.81 11.75
CA LYS A 100 4.55 -8.23 10.58
C LYS A 100 3.65 -8.24 9.34
N LYS A 101 4.12 -7.64 8.25
CA LYS A 101 3.41 -7.60 6.96
C LYS A 101 3.28 -9.02 6.40
N ARG A 102 2.13 -9.34 5.83
CA ARG A 102 1.80 -10.64 5.27
C ARG A 102 0.91 -10.52 4.04
N ILE A 103 0.88 -11.57 3.22
CA ILE A 103 -0.12 -11.71 2.15
C ILE A 103 -1.38 -12.38 2.73
N PRO A 104 -2.55 -11.71 2.64
CA PRO A 104 -3.80 -12.32 3.08
C PRO A 104 -4.18 -13.54 2.22
N LYS A 105 -4.67 -14.61 2.86
CA LYS A 105 -5.02 -15.88 2.18
C LYS A 105 -6.01 -15.71 1.01
N ASN A 106 -6.89 -14.72 1.07
CA ASN A 106 -7.89 -14.43 0.04
C ASN A 106 -7.53 -13.20 -0.81
N ILE A 107 -6.23 -12.89 -0.96
CA ILE A 107 -5.75 -11.72 -1.72
C ILE A 107 -6.29 -11.68 -3.15
N GLY A 108 -6.46 -12.83 -3.79
CA GLY A 108 -7.02 -12.93 -5.15
C GLY A 108 -8.39 -12.27 -5.30
N ARG A 109 -9.18 -12.16 -4.23
CA ARG A 109 -10.46 -11.47 -4.22
C ARG A 109 -10.33 -9.95 -4.39
N PHE A 110 -9.23 -9.37 -3.91
CA PHE A 110 -8.98 -7.93 -3.85
C PHE A 110 -7.92 -7.45 -4.83
N LEU A 111 -7.07 -8.34 -5.33
CA LEU A 111 -6.06 -8.01 -6.32
C LEU A 111 -6.75 -7.79 -7.69
N THR A 112 -7.05 -6.54 -7.99
CA THR A 112 -7.63 -6.09 -9.27
C THR A 112 -6.53 -5.64 -10.22
N PRO A 113 -6.80 -5.41 -11.53
CA PRO A 113 -5.82 -4.81 -12.43
C PRO A 113 -5.24 -3.48 -11.90
N VAL A 114 -6.09 -2.64 -11.30
CA VAL A 114 -5.63 -1.39 -10.64
C VAL A 114 -4.69 -1.69 -9.49
N ALA A 115 -5.04 -2.61 -8.59
CA ALA A 115 -4.18 -2.98 -7.46
C ALA A 115 -2.84 -3.57 -7.96
N LEU A 116 -2.85 -4.39 -9.00
CA LEU A 116 -1.63 -4.94 -9.61
C LEU A 116 -0.76 -3.83 -10.21
N ALA A 117 -1.35 -2.83 -10.89
CA ALA A 117 -0.61 -1.71 -11.45
C ALA A 117 0.10 -0.90 -10.35
N TYR A 118 -0.57 -0.59 -9.23
CA TYR A 118 0.04 0.14 -8.12
C TYR A 118 1.11 -0.68 -7.40
N TRP A 119 0.92 -1.99 -7.25
CA TRP A 119 1.96 -2.86 -6.74
C TRP A 119 3.19 -2.89 -7.67
N TYR A 120 2.97 -2.96 -9.00
CA TYR A 120 4.06 -2.89 -9.97
C TYR A 120 4.78 -1.52 -9.94
N MET A 121 4.08 -0.41 -9.75
CA MET A 121 4.69 0.92 -9.65
C MET A 121 5.58 1.06 -8.40
N ASP A 122 5.26 0.35 -7.32
CA ASP A 122 6.09 0.32 -6.11
C ASP A 122 7.29 -0.62 -6.26
N ASP A 123 7.06 -1.87 -6.64
CA ASP A 123 8.02 -2.98 -6.53
C ASP A 123 8.40 -3.64 -7.87
N GLY A 124 7.83 -3.14 -8.96
CA GLY A 124 8.05 -3.72 -10.28
C GLY A 124 9.32 -3.24 -10.96
N SER A 125 9.93 -4.13 -11.73
CA SER A 125 11.05 -3.79 -12.60
C SER A 125 11.01 -4.61 -13.88
N ILE A 126 11.68 -4.12 -14.93
CA ILE A 126 11.88 -4.87 -16.17
C ILE A 126 12.97 -5.91 -15.91
N LYS A 127 12.73 -7.16 -16.31
CA LYS A 127 13.71 -8.26 -16.13
C LYS A 127 15.02 -8.01 -16.91
N SER A 128 14.91 -7.58 -18.15
CA SER A 128 16.06 -7.20 -18.99
C SER A 128 15.59 -6.42 -20.22
N LYS A 129 16.52 -5.77 -20.92
CA LYS A 129 16.24 -5.09 -22.19
C LYS A 129 15.81 -6.03 -23.32
N GLN A 130 16.22 -7.30 -23.26
CA GLN A 130 15.93 -8.33 -24.26
C GLN A 130 14.65 -9.11 -23.97
N SER A 131 14.14 -9.03 -22.75
CA SER A 131 12.96 -9.78 -22.30
C SER A 131 11.78 -8.86 -22.07
N LYS A 132 10.58 -9.28 -22.48
CA LYS A 132 9.32 -8.63 -22.13
C LYS A 132 8.87 -8.98 -20.70
N GLY A 133 9.65 -9.76 -19.97
CA GLY A 133 9.36 -10.17 -18.60
C GLY A 133 9.54 -9.04 -17.61
N VAL A 134 8.75 -9.07 -16.56
CA VAL A 134 8.82 -8.15 -15.41
C VAL A 134 9.12 -8.92 -14.14
N ILE A 135 9.66 -8.26 -13.15
CA ILE A 135 9.91 -8.78 -11.81
C ILE A 135 9.07 -7.98 -10.84
N LEU A 136 8.40 -8.64 -9.91
CA LEU A 136 7.78 -8.05 -8.73
C LEU A 136 8.61 -8.44 -7.51
N ASN A 137 9.15 -7.46 -6.79
CA ASN A 137 9.94 -7.71 -5.59
C ASN A 137 9.02 -8.14 -4.44
N THR A 138 9.35 -9.28 -3.82
CA THR A 138 8.53 -9.92 -2.78
C THR A 138 9.35 -10.34 -1.57
N HIS A 139 10.53 -9.73 -1.38
CA HIS A 139 11.51 -10.14 -0.36
C HIS A 139 11.01 -10.10 1.09
N CYS A 140 9.97 -9.30 1.37
CA CYS A 140 9.40 -9.18 2.72
C CYS A 140 8.39 -10.29 3.07
N PHE A 141 7.97 -11.13 2.10
CA PHE A 141 6.94 -12.14 2.28
C PHE A 141 7.54 -13.55 2.44
N LYS A 142 6.76 -14.45 3.04
CA LYS A 142 7.15 -15.85 3.19
C LYS A 142 6.96 -16.60 1.88
N PHE A 143 7.71 -17.70 1.71
CA PHE A 143 7.65 -18.52 0.49
C PHE A 143 6.23 -18.97 0.13
N ASN A 144 5.48 -19.51 1.07
CA ASN A 144 4.08 -19.93 0.84
C ASN A 144 3.13 -18.79 0.48
N GLU A 145 3.42 -17.56 0.92
CA GLU A 145 2.68 -16.36 0.55
C GLU A 145 3.01 -15.93 -0.88
N ILE A 146 4.27 -16.10 -1.30
CA ILE A 146 4.71 -15.86 -2.68
C ILE A 146 4.09 -16.87 -3.64
N GLU A 147 4.05 -18.16 -3.27
CA GLU A 147 3.36 -19.19 -4.05
C GLU A 147 1.88 -18.85 -4.27
N LEU A 148 1.18 -18.38 -3.22
CA LEU A 148 -0.19 -17.90 -3.33
C LEU A 148 -0.32 -16.75 -4.33
N LEU A 149 0.59 -15.76 -4.28
CA LEU A 149 0.59 -14.65 -5.24
C LEU A 149 0.81 -15.14 -6.67
N CYS A 150 1.76 -16.04 -6.90
CA CYS A 150 2.00 -16.65 -8.21
C CYS A 150 0.74 -17.36 -8.76
N GLN A 151 0.06 -18.14 -7.92
CA GLN A 151 -1.19 -18.78 -8.30
C GLN A 151 -2.29 -17.77 -8.66
N VAL A 152 -2.43 -16.70 -7.87
CA VAL A 152 -3.40 -15.63 -8.13
C VAL A 152 -3.08 -14.90 -9.44
N LEU A 153 -1.81 -14.56 -9.68
CA LEU A 153 -1.37 -13.88 -10.90
C LEU A 153 -1.62 -14.77 -12.12
N LYS A 154 -1.29 -16.06 -12.06
CA LYS A 154 -1.53 -17.01 -13.13
C LYS A 154 -3.03 -17.17 -13.42
N ASN A 155 -3.84 -17.44 -12.38
CA ASN A 155 -5.25 -17.76 -12.57
C ASN A 155 -6.11 -16.55 -12.95
N LYS A 156 -5.72 -15.35 -12.54
CA LYS A 156 -6.55 -14.16 -12.70
C LYS A 156 -6.08 -13.23 -13.81
N PHE A 157 -4.79 -13.23 -14.12
CA PHE A 157 -4.17 -12.31 -15.07
C PHE A 157 -3.41 -13.05 -16.18
N GLU A 158 -3.43 -14.40 -16.18
CA GLU A 158 -2.74 -15.24 -17.17
C GLU A 158 -1.22 -14.97 -17.24
N LEU A 159 -0.63 -14.49 -16.12
CA LEU A 159 0.81 -14.23 -16.00
C LEU A 159 1.56 -15.48 -15.57
N ASN A 160 2.71 -15.76 -16.21
CA ASN A 160 3.58 -16.91 -15.95
C ASN A 160 4.93 -16.45 -15.38
#